data_e3b67b30aa317dfada40966a8ce24510
#
_entry.id   e3b67b30aa317dfada40966a8ce24510
#
_cell.length_a   1.000
_cell.length_b   1.000
_cell.length_c   1.000
_cell.angle_alpha   90.00
_cell.angle_beta   90.00
_cell.angle_gamma   90.00
#
_symmetry.space_group_name_H-M   'P 1'
#
loop_
_entity.id
_entity.type
_entity.pdbx_description
1 polymer ?
#
loop_
_entity_poly.entity_id
_entity_poly.type
_entity_poly.pdbx_seq_one_letter_code
_entity_poly.pdbx_strand_id
1 'polypeptide(L)'
;TDGGSTFSDLHGRLDDGCEVVWQNVIAERPGSVDPEWLVYLIAHYDSISTDSDPYVLAPGANDNGSGVAALLETARVTAGVETERTLRWGFFTGEELGLRGSSYHVNNVVRAGDPVAGVLNVDMVVWSDPADEQEDLDLIHDEASTWLAGLLQRACDDYGAGMPGTLFIDQEFYRSDHAPFWIVGYQALLAIEDKHVPYPYYHTSQDDYETIQGCFGLTRQVTRSVVAAA
;
A
#
# COMPACT_ATOMS: atom_id res chain seq x y z
N THR A 1 -15.62 18.35 11.29
CA THR A 1 -16.04 17.95 9.93
C THR A 1 -15.83 16.47 9.83
N ASP A 2 -16.93 15.74 9.84
CA ASP A 2 -16.94 14.29 9.82
C ASP A 2 -16.47 13.82 8.44
N GLY A 3 -15.16 13.55 8.32
CA GLY A 3 -14.60 12.86 7.18
C GLY A 3 -15.22 11.46 7.12
N GLY A 4 -16.21 11.30 6.25
CA GLY A 4 -16.97 10.06 6.16
C GLY A 4 -16.06 8.92 5.74
N SER A 5 -15.85 7.96 6.64
CA SER A 5 -15.32 6.66 6.27
C SER A 5 -16.38 5.93 5.46
N THR A 6 -16.05 5.52 4.24
CA THR A 6 -16.91 4.66 3.44
C THR A 6 -16.40 3.23 3.55
N PHE A 7 -17.30 2.30 3.85
CA PHE A 7 -17.01 0.88 3.79
C PHE A 7 -17.52 0.33 2.46
N SER A 8 -16.74 -0.48 1.80
CA SER A 8 -17.19 -1.28 0.67
C SER A 8 -17.19 -2.75 1.09
N ASP A 9 -18.34 -3.39 1.02
CA ASP A 9 -18.50 -4.77 1.46
C ASP A 9 -18.28 -5.74 0.31
N LEU A 10 -17.38 -6.69 0.51
CA LEU A 10 -17.12 -7.81 -0.37
C LEU A 10 -17.67 -9.08 0.29
N HIS A 11 -18.59 -9.77 -0.38
CA HIS A 11 -19.11 -11.05 0.09
C HIS A 11 -18.25 -12.19 -0.45
N GLY A 12 -17.80 -13.05 0.45
CA GLY A 12 -17.03 -14.24 0.14
C GLY A 12 -17.59 -15.46 0.83
N ARG A 13 -17.00 -16.60 0.54
CA ARG A 13 -17.35 -17.88 1.17
C ARG A 13 -16.07 -18.58 1.57
N LEU A 14 -16.00 -18.99 2.83
CA LEU A 14 -14.93 -19.83 3.32
C LEU A 14 -15.09 -21.26 2.82
N ASP A 15 -14.04 -22.07 2.86
CA ASP A 15 -14.04 -23.47 2.42
C ASP A 15 -15.01 -24.34 3.22
N ASP A 16 -15.33 -23.96 4.47
CA ASP A 16 -16.34 -24.59 5.31
C ASP A 16 -17.78 -24.23 4.93
N GLY A 17 -17.95 -23.34 3.94
CA GLY A 17 -19.24 -22.89 3.45
C GLY A 17 -19.85 -21.71 4.19
N CYS A 18 -19.16 -21.15 5.18
CA CYS A 18 -19.60 -19.94 5.88
C CYS A 18 -19.53 -18.72 4.94
N GLU A 19 -20.61 -17.93 4.92
CA GLU A 19 -20.56 -16.62 4.27
C GLU A 19 -19.78 -15.66 5.16
N VAL A 20 -18.84 -14.94 4.55
CA VAL A 20 -18.08 -13.89 5.19
C VAL A 20 -18.28 -12.57 4.45
N VAL A 21 -18.34 -11.49 5.19
CA VAL A 21 -18.33 -10.14 4.64
C VAL A 21 -16.96 -9.54 4.94
N TRP A 22 -16.20 -9.32 3.88
CA TRP A 22 -14.93 -8.60 3.98
C TRP A 22 -15.18 -7.13 3.69
N GLN A 23 -14.51 -6.25 4.39
CA GLN A 23 -14.72 -4.81 4.28
C GLN A 23 -13.42 -4.12 3.89
N ASN A 24 -13.44 -3.36 2.80
CA ASN A 24 -12.39 -2.38 2.57
C ASN A 24 -12.68 -1.15 3.45
N VAL A 25 -11.64 -0.59 4.04
CA VAL A 25 -11.74 0.66 4.80
C VAL A 25 -11.22 1.79 3.94
N ILE A 26 -12.10 2.73 3.61
CA ILE A 26 -11.75 3.89 2.78
C ILE A 26 -11.94 5.16 3.60
N ALA A 27 -10.88 5.96 3.70
CA ALA A 27 -10.93 7.27 4.30
C ALA A 27 -10.60 8.34 3.24
N GLU A 28 -11.24 9.49 3.33
CA GLU A 28 -11.07 10.54 2.34
C GLU A 28 -10.94 11.91 3.02
N ARG A 29 -10.06 12.73 2.46
CA ARG A 29 -9.95 14.13 2.79
C ARG A 29 -10.03 14.97 1.51
N PRO A 30 -11.09 15.77 1.34
CA PRO A 30 -11.26 16.60 0.16
C PRO A 30 -10.12 17.61 -0.03
N GLY A 31 -9.69 17.76 -1.27
CA GLY A 31 -8.79 18.82 -1.68
C GLY A 31 -9.47 20.19 -1.69
N SER A 32 -8.69 21.25 -1.70
CA SER A 32 -9.19 22.63 -1.66
C SER A 32 -9.25 23.32 -3.03
N VAL A 33 -8.59 22.78 -4.05
CA VAL A 33 -8.51 23.38 -5.40
C VAL A 33 -9.20 22.49 -6.43
N ASP A 34 -8.76 21.27 -6.57
CA ASP A 34 -9.27 20.28 -7.52
C ASP A 34 -9.80 19.03 -6.77
N PRO A 35 -10.88 19.19 -5.97
CA PRO A 35 -11.36 18.12 -5.06
C PRO A 35 -11.90 16.88 -5.80
N GLU A 36 -12.21 16.98 -7.09
CA GLU A 36 -12.62 15.85 -7.92
C GLU A 36 -11.45 14.92 -8.28
N TRP A 37 -10.20 15.43 -8.28
CA TRP A 37 -9.03 14.62 -8.55
C TRP A 37 -8.59 13.84 -7.31
N LEU A 38 -8.39 12.54 -7.48
CA LEU A 38 -8.11 11.60 -6.40
C LEU A 38 -6.66 11.16 -6.42
N VAL A 39 -5.98 11.31 -5.30
CA VAL A 39 -4.68 10.67 -5.04
C VAL A 39 -4.94 9.53 -4.05
N TYR A 40 -4.69 8.31 -4.47
CA TYR A 40 -4.84 7.13 -3.63
C TYR A 40 -3.53 6.76 -2.94
N LEU A 41 -3.63 6.49 -1.65
CA LEU A 41 -2.60 5.87 -0.81
C LEU A 41 -3.19 4.55 -0.32
N ILE A 42 -2.64 3.42 -0.72
CA ILE A 42 -3.26 2.12 -0.46
C ILE A 42 -2.30 1.13 0.19
N ALA A 43 -2.85 0.23 0.99
CA ALA A 43 -2.19 -0.93 1.58
C ALA A 43 -3.24 -2.00 1.89
N HIS A 44 -2.89 -3.27 1.90
CA HIS A 44 -3.79 -4.30 2.43
C HIS A 44 -3.60 -4.46 3.94
N TYR A 45 -4.62 -5.02 4.61
CA TYR A 45 -4.60 -5.21 6.05
C TYR A 45 -4.89 -6.65 6.48
N ASP A 46 -5.19 -7.53 5.54
CA ASP A 46 -5.22 -8.97 5.78
C ASP A 46 -3.81 -9.54 5.76
N SER A 47 -3.64 -10.73 6.29
CA SER A 47 -2.39 -11.46 6.34
C SER A 47 -2.62 -12.95 6.20
N ILE A 48 -1.59 -13.68 5.81
CA ILE A 48 -1.62 -15.14 5.64
C ILE A 48 -0.43 -15.78 6.34
N SER A 49 -0.55 -17.06 6.66
CA SER A 49 0.56 -17.90 7.09
C SER A 49 0.49 -19.24 6.37
N THR A 50 1.63 -19.73 5.90
CA THR A 50 1.74 -21.01 5.19
C THR A 50 2.39 -22.10 6.04
N ASP A 51 2.98 -21.75 7.17
CA ASP A 51 3.62 -22.65 8.12
C ASP A 51 2.79 -22.91 9.38
N SER A 52 1.64 -22.27 9.49
CA SER A 52 0.68 -22.44 10.59
C SER A 52 -0.75 -22.41 10.06
N ASP A 53 -1.75 -22.65 10.94
CA ASP A 53 -3.14 -22.42 10.61
C ASP A 53 -3.40 -20.90 10.51
N PRO A 54 -3.68 -20.35 9.32
CA PRO A 54 -3.85 -18.91 9.14
C PRO A 54 -5.07 -18.34 9.88
N TYR A 55 -6.02 -19.17 10.26
CA TYR A 55 -7.15 -18.74 11.11
C TYR A 55 -6.78 -18.62 12.60
N VAL A 56 -5.59 -19.10 12.97
CA VAL A 56 -5.12 -19.10 14.36
C VAL A 56 -3.92 -18.19 14.53
N LEU A 57 -3.00 -18.20 13.57
CA LEU A 57 -1.74 -17.48 13.66
C LEU A 57 -1.24 -17.02 12.28
N ALA A 58 -1.52 -15.80 11.92
CA ALA A 58 -1.00 -15.10 10.75
C ALA A 58 -0.73 -13.64 11.15
N PRO A 59 0.43 -13.34 11.77
CA PRO A 59 0.67 -12.04 12.38
C PRO A 59 0.74 -10.88 11.38
N GLY A 60 1.43 -11.05 10.24
CA GLY A 60 1.50 -10.06 9.17
C GLY A 60 2.08 -8.72 9.60
N ALA A 61 3.15 -8.73 10.40
CA ALA A 61 3.69 -7.48 10.94
C ALA A 61 4.43 -6.65 9.89
N ASN A 62 5.19 -7.30 9.00
CA ASN A 62 5.74 -6.68 7.81
C ASN A 62 4.75 -6.73 6.65
N ASP A 63 4.16 -7.87 6.41
CA ASP A 63 3.21 -8.12 5.33
C ASP A 63 1.75 -8.20 5.85
N ASN A 64 0.96 -7.09 5.87
CA ASN A 64 1.36 -5.75 5.49
C ASN A 64 1.01 -4.74 6.62
N GLY A 65 1.29 -5.11 7.87
CA GLY A 65 1.15 -4.20 9.02
C GLY A 65 2.04 -2.96 8.87
N SER A 66 3.20 -3.09 8.21
CA SER A 66 4.14 -2.00 7.96
C SER A 66 3.56 -0.94 7.02
N GLY A 67 2.96 -1.34 5.91
CA GLY A 67 2.28 -0.44 4.98
C GLY A 67 1.06 0.23 5.61
N VAL A 68 0.25 -0.54 6.35
CA VAL A 68 -0.88 0.02 7.11
C VAL A 68 -0.41 1.09 8.09
N ALA A 69 0.66 0.84 8.84
CA ALA A 69 1.21 1.80 9.80
C ALA A 69 1.71 3.08 9.10
N ALA A 70 2.40 2.94 7.97
CA ALA A 70 2.88 4.06 7.17
C ALA A 70 1.71 4.94 6.68
N LEU A 71 0.64 4.33 6.20
CA LEU A 71 -0.54 5.06 5.73
C LEU A 71 -1.36 5.71 6.85
N LEU A 72 -1.50 5.05 7.99
CA LEU A 72 -2.15 5.67 9.16
C LEU A 72 -1.37 6.89 9.65
N GLU A 73 -0.05 6.82 9.66
CA GLU A 73 0.80 7.97 10.04
C GLU A 73 0.71 9.08 8.98
N THR A 74 0.67 8.74 7.69
CA THR A 74 0.43 9.71 6.61
C THR A 74 -0.88 10.45 6.83
N ALA A 75 -1.97 9.73 7.11
CA ALA A 75 -3.26 10.34 7.42
C ALA A 75 -3.20 11.26 8.65
N ARG A 76 -2.50 10.83 9.70
CA ARG A 76 -2.35 11.59 10.94
C ARG A 76 -1.57 12.90 10.73
N VAL A 77 -0.42 12.86 10.06
CA VAL A 77 0.44 14.05 9.89
C VAL A 77 -0.15 15.03 8.88
N THR A 78 -0.89 14.54 7.90
CA THR A 78 -1.54 15.39 6.91
C THR A 78 -2.91 15.93 7.37
N ALA A 79 -3.45 15.53 8.51
CA ALA A 79 -4.80 15.87 8.95
C ALA A 79 -5.08 17.40 9.00
N GLY A 80 -4.05 18.21 9.28
CA GLY A 80 -4.16 19.67 9.31
C GLY A 80 -3.56 20.40 8.10
N VAL A 81 -3.16 19.67 7.06
CA VAL A 81 -2.51 20.22 5.86
C VAL A 81 -3.54 20.34 4.74
N GLU A 82 -3.67 21.53 4.14
CA GLU A 82 -4.48 21.68 2.93
C GLU A 82 -3.73 21.07 1.74
N THR A 83 -4.45 20.24 0.96
CA THR A 83 -3.98 19.67 -0.30
C THR A 83 -4.79 20.22 -1.46
N GLU A 84 -4.18 20.31 -2.64
CA GLU A 84 -4.90 20.76 -3.83
C GLU A 84 -5.95 19.74 -4.23
N ARG A 85 -5.59 18.46 -4.22
CA ARG A 85 -6.42 17.32 -4.62
C ARG A 85 -6.89 16.53 -3.41
N THR A 86 -7.92 15.75 -3.61
CA THR A 86 -8.45 14.84 -2.59
C THR A 86 -7.49 13.69 -2.34
N LEU A 87 -7.09 13.50 -1.07
CA LEU A 87 -6.37 12.31 -0.64
C LEU A 87 -7.36 11.23 -0.22
N ARG A 88 -7.16 10.02 -0.72
CA ARG A 88 -7.97 8.86 -0.38
C ARG A 88 -7.08 7.73 0.10
N TRP A 89 -7.27 7.31 1.35
CA TRP A 89 -6.61 6.15 1.93
C TRP A 89 -7.49 4.92 1.74
N GLY A 90 -6.94 3.88 1.14
CA GLY A 90 -7.60 2.59 0.97
C GLY A 90 -6.85 1.50 1.72
N PHE A 91 -7.53 0.88 2.68
CA PHE A 91 -7.03 -0.31 3.35
C PHE A 91 -7.85 -1.50 2.83
N PHE A 92 -7.21 -2.34 2.03
CA PHE A 92 -7.89 -3.42 1.34
C PHE A 92 -7.83 -4.73 2.11
N THR A 93 -8.86 -5.56 1.90
CA THR A 93 -8.97 -6.89 2.46
C THR A 93 -8.82 -7.95 1.37
N GLY A 94 -8.36 -9.15 1.73
CA GLY A 94 -8.29 -10.27 0.80
C GLY A 94 -7.28 -10.06 -0.33
N GLU A 95 -6.23 -9.30 -0.09
CA GLU A 95 -5.09 -9.20 -0.98
C GLU A 95 -4.44 -10.56 -1.15
N GLU A 96 -4.16 -11.22 -0.04
CA GLU A 96 -3.55 -12.54 0.10
C GLU A 96 -4.39 -13.68 -0.52
N LEU A 97 -5.63 -13.40 -0.81
CA LEU A 97 -6.57 -14.31 -1.47
C LEU A 97 -6.80 -13.96 -2.94
N GLY A 98 -5.90 -13.18 -3.53
CA GLY A 98 -5.90 -12.79 -4.93
C GLY A 98 -6.53 -11.43 -5.17
N LEU A 99 -6.09 -10.40 -4.47
CA LEU A 99 -6.41 -8.98 -4.67
C LEU A 99 -7.93 -8.69 -4.65
N ARG A 100 -8.68 -9.38 -3.78
CA ARG A 100 -10.15 -9.34 -3.84
C ARG A 100 -10.72 -7.98 -3.49
N GLY A 101 -10.19 -7.35 -2.44
CA GLY A 101 -10.65 -6.06 -1.96
C GLY A 101 -10.38 -4.94 -2.95
N SER A 102 -9.16 -4.83 -3.44
CA SER A 102 -8.77 -3.82 -4.44
C SER A 102 -9.48 -4.05 -5.78
N SER A 103 -9.59 -5.30 -6.24
CA SER A 103 -10.36 -5.64 -7.44
C SER A 103 -11.83 -5.26 -7.32
N TYR A 104 -12.45 -5.54 -6.16
CA TYR A 104 -13.83 -5.12 -5.91
C TYR A 104 -13.96 -3.59 -5.92
N HIS A 105 -13.03 -2.90 -5.25
CA HIS A 105 -13.03 -1.44 -5.18
C HIS A 105 -12.93 -0.80 -6.56
N VAL A 106 -11.97 -1.24 -7.35
CA VAL A 106 -11.75 -0.71 -8.70
C VAL A 106 -12.94 -0.97 -9.62
N ASN A 107 -13.56 -2.15 -9.55
CA ASN A 107 -14.65 -2.50 -10.44
C ASN A 107 -16.03 -1.95 -10.03
N ASN A 108 -16.23 -1.63 -8.75
CA ASN A 108 -17.55 -1.28 -8.22
C ASN A 108 -17.62 0.11 -7.56
N VAL A 109 -16.52 0.63 -7.05
CA VAL A 109 -16.49 1.92 -6.32
C VAL A 109 -15.83 3.01 -7.16
N VAL A 110 -14.69 2.70 -7.79
CA VAL A 110 -14.03 3.63 -8.72
C VAL A 110 -14.82 3.62 -10.02
N ARG A 111 -15.43 4.72 -10.37
CA ARG A 111 -16.19 4.82 -11.62
C ARG A 111 -15.24 4.94 -12.79
N ALA A 112 -15.60 4.31 -13.91
CA ALA A 112 -14.88 4.50 -15.16
C ALA A 112 -14.84 5.99 -15.50
N GLY A 113 -13.63 6.56 -15.55
CA GLY A 113 -13.42 7.99 -15.82
C GLY A 113 -13.38 8.88 -14.56
N ASP A 114 -13.41 8.33 -13.35
CA ASP A 114 -13.07 9.11 -12.17
C ASP A 114 -11.64 9.67 -12.35
N PRO A 115 -11.41 10.94 -12.01
CA PRO A 115 -10.11 11.56 -12.22
C PRO A 115 -9.13 11.11 -11.13
N VAL A 116 -8.58 9.90 -11.29
CA VAL A 116 -7.51 9.39 -10.42
C VAL A 116 -6.18 9.95 -10.91
N ALA A 117 -5.56 10.79 -10.09
CA ALA A 117 -4.28 11.42 -10.40
C ALA A 117 -3.10 10.44 -10.28
N GLY A 118 -3.20 9.51 -9.34
CA GLY A 118 -2.19 8.47 -9.14
C GLY A 118 -2.52 7.61 -7.94
N VAL A 119 -1.91 6.41 -7.90
CA VAL A 119 -2.09 5.43 -6.83
C VAL A 119 -0.72 5.02 -6.30
N LEU A 120 -0.48 5.25 -5.02
CA LEU A 120 0.70 4.80 -4.31
C LEU A 120 0.31 3.61 -3.42
N ASN A 121 0.74 2.42 -3.81
CA ASN A 121 0.60 1.21 -3.00
C ASN A 121 1.84 1.04 -2.13
N VAL A 122 1.66 0.82 -0.82
CA VAL A 122 2.74 0.61 0.15
C VAL A 122 2.56 -0.78 0.72
N ASP A 123 3.57 -1.63 0.47
CA ASP A 123 3.47 -3.04 0.83
C ASP A 123 4.84 -3.56 1.25
N MET A 124 4.94 -4.11 2.47
CA MET A 124 6.19 -4.60 3.06
C MET A 124 7.31 -3.53 3.04
N VAL A 125 7.39 -2.71 4.07
CA VAL A 125 8.33 -1.56 4.11
C VAL A 125 9.05 -1.43 5.45
N VAL A 126 9.36 -2.54 6.11
CA VAL A 126 10.06 -2.50 7.41
C VAL A 126 11.39 -3.24 7.41
N TRP A 127 11.53 -4.28 6.59
CA TRP A 127 12.74 -5.09 6.57
C TRP A 127 13.73 -4.55 5.54
N SER A 128 15.01 -4.63 5.87
CA SER A 128 16.10 -4.42 4.92
C SER A 128 17.07 -5.60 5.03
N ASP A 129 17.67 -6.02 3.91
CA ASP A 129 18.67 -7.07 3.91
C ASP A 129 19.90 -6.62 4.71
N PRO A 130 20.30 -7.32 5.79
CA PRO A 130 21.51 -6.98 6.53
C PRO A 130 22.80 -7.09 5.71
N ALA A 131 22.76 -7.76 4.57
CA ALA A 131 23.89 -7.88 3.65
C ALA A 131 23.94 -6.71 2.65
N ASP A 132 22.87 -5.94 2.54
CA ASP A 132 22.87 -4.74 1.72
C ASP A 132 23.41 -3.55 2.52
N GLU A 133 24.46 -2.89 1.97
CA GLU A 133 25.03 -1.70 2.61
C GLU A 133 24.13 -0.46 2.44
N GLN A 134 23.11 -0.54 1.62
CA GLN A 134 22.26 0.58 1.27
C GLN A 134 20.78 0.19 1.33
N GLU A 135 20.10 0.62 2.39
CA GLU A 135 18.63 0.53 2.44
C GLU A 135 18.05 1.31 1.26
N ASP A 136 17.27 0.65 0.42
CA ASP A 136 16.53 1.31 -0.66
C ASP A 136 15.06 0.87 -0.66
N LEU A 137 14.27 1.58 -1.44
CA LEU A 137 12.87 1.30 -1.64
C LEU A 137 12.65 1.01 -3.12
N ASP A 138 12.16 -0.17 -3.43
CA ASP A 138 11.82 -0.56 -4.79
C ASP A 138 10.50 0.07 -5.21
N LEU A 139 10.54 0.80 -6.31
CA LEU A 139 9.40 1.48 -6.92
C LEU A 139 9.02 0.75 -8.20
N ILE A 140 8.10 -0.21 -8.08
CA ILE A 140 7.67 -1.05 -9.20
C ILE A 140 6.52 -0.36 -9.91
N HIS A 141 6.66 -0.14 -11.22
CA HIS A 141 5.68 0.59 -12.00
C HIS A 141 5.63 0.12 -13.47
N ASP A 142 4.53 0.40 -14.16
CA ASP A 142 4.43 0.28 -15.60
C ASP A 142 4.98 1.54 -16.31
N GLU A 143 5.10 1.50 -17.65
CA GLU A 143 5.58 2.64 -18.42
C GLU A 143 4.71 3.90 -18.24
N ALA A 144 3.40 3.74 -18.14
CA ALA A 144 2.47 4.85 -17.98
C ALA A 144 2.65 5.56 -16.63
N SER A 145 3.11 4.84 -15.61
CA SER A 145 3.30 5.32 -14.24
C SER A 145 4.71 5.85 -13.95
N THR A 146 5.59 5.92 -14.95
CA THR A 146 7.00 6.36 -14.77
C THR A 146 7.11 7.74 -14.12
N TRP A 147 6.22 8.68 -14.44
CA TRP A 147 6.23 10.02 -13.85
C TRP A 147 5.91 9.97 -12.34
N LEU A 148 4.98 9.10 -11.93
CA LEU A 148 4.56 8.89 -10.54
C LEU A 148 5.71 8.28 -9.73
N ALA A 149 6.35 7.25 -10.28
CA ALA A 149 7.53 6.65 -9.68
C ALA A 149 8.69 7.65 -9.55
N GLY A 150 8.93 8.46 -10.57
CA GLY A 150 9.91 9.55 -10.51
C GLY A 150 9.55 10.66 -9.51
N LEU A 151 8.27 10.88 -9.23
CA LEU A 151 7.84 11.79 -8.16
C LEU A 151 8.21 11.22 -6.78
N LEU A 152 7.87 9.95 -6.53
CA LEU A 152 8.19 9.31 -5.26
C LEU A 152 9.70 9.13 -5.08
N GLN A 153 10.45 8.81 -6.13
CA GLN A 153 11.92 8.76 -6.07
C GLN A 153 12.51 10.11 -5.61
N ARG A 154 12.08 11.23 -6.19
CA ARG A 154 12.53 12.55 -5.73
C ARG A 154 12.13 12.81 -4.28
N ALA A 155 10.96 12.37 -3.85
CA ALA A 155 10.56 12.47 -2.45
C ALA A 155 11.45 11.61 -1.53
N CYS A 156 11.89 10.44 -1.97
CA CYS A 156 12.89 9.64 -1.27
C CYS A 156 14.24 10.37 -1.16
N ASP A 157 14.72 10.95 -2.24
CA ASP A 157 15.98 11.70 -2.27
C ASP A 157 15.95 12.92 -1.34
N ASP A 158 14.85 13.67 -1.35
CA ASP A 158 14.72 14.93 -0.61
C ASP A 158 14.34 14.74 0.87
N TYR A 159 13.52 13.73 1.19
CA TYR A 159 12.89 13.57 2.50
C TYR A 159 13.12 12.20 3.14
N GLY A 160 13.59 11.21 2.39
CA GLY A 160 13.84 9.83 2.84
C GLY A 160 15.09 9.65 3.70
N ALA A 161 15.78 10.75 4.07
CA ALA A 161 16.96 10.75 4.93
C ALA A 161 18.12 9.88 4.41
N GLY A 162 18.31 9.84 3.10
CA GLY A 162 19.38 9.08 2.43
C GLY A 162 18.97 7.70 1.92
N MET A 163 17.68 7.34 2.04
CA MET A 163 17.12 6.15 1.42
C MET A 163 16.84 6.44 -0.06
N PRO A 164 17.54 5.81 -1.00
CA PRO A 164 17.23 5.95 -2.41
C PRO A 164 15.94 5.22 -2.76
N GLY A 165 15.18 5.77 -3.70
CA GLY A 165 14.14 5.02 -4.39
C GLY A 165 14.70 4.41 -5.66
N THR A 166 14.63 3.11 -5.82
CA THR A 166 15.08 2.41 -7.00
C THR A 166 13.92 2.12 -7.95
N LEU A 167 14.01 2.60 -9.19
CA LEU A 167 12.94 2.45 -10.17
C LEU A 167 13.01 1.11 -10.89
N PHE A 168 11.90 0.37 -10.88
CA PHE A 168 11.75 -0.87 -11.65
C PHE A 168 10.54 -0.79 -12.59
N ILE A 169 10.79 -0.77 -13.88
CA ILE A 169 9.72 -0.95 -14.87
C ILE A 169 9.45 -2.45 -15.00
N ASP A 170 8.36 -2.90 -14.39
CA ASP A 170 7.93 -4.28 -14.44
C ASP A 170 6.42 -4.37 -14.64
N GLN A 171 6.00 -4.38 -15.91
CA GLN A 171 4.58 -4.37 -16.31
C GLN A 171 3.86 -5.69 -16.04
N GLU A 172 4.57 -6.73 -15.61
CA GLU A 172 4.02 -8.05 -15.31
C GLU A 172 3.96 -8.34 -13.81
N PHE A 173 4.35 -7.37 -12.97
CA PHE A 173 4.32 -7.53 -11.52
C PHE A 173 2.92 -7.24 -10.96
N TYR A 174 2.01 -8.20 -11.08
CA TYR A 174 0.61 -8.12 -10.59
C TYR A 174 0.44 -8.72 -9.18
N ARG A 175 1.40 -8.53 -8.29
CA ARG A 175 1.46 -9.24 -7.00
C ARG A 175 1.03 -8.41 -5.80
N SER A 176 0.43 -7.23 -6.01
CA SER A 176 -0.13 -6.41 -4.94
C SER A 176 -1.23 -5.47 -5.47
N ASP A 177 -1.87 -4.71 -4.59
CA ASP A 177 -3.10 -3.95 -4.80
C ASP A 177 -3.03 -2.82 -5.84
N HIS A 178 -1.85 -2.45 -6.33
CA HIS A 178 -1.69 -1.54 -7.48
C HIS A 178 -2.19 -2.16 -8.79
N ALA A 179 -2.09 -3.49 -8.91
CA ALA A 179 -2.38 -4.21 -10.15
C ALA A 179 -3.82 -4.05 -10.66
N PRO A 180 -4.88 -4.13 -9.84
CA PRO A 180 -6.24 -3.85 -10.30
C PRO A 180 -6.44 -2.46 -10.90
N PHE A 181 -5.70 -1.45 -10.41
CA PHE A 181 -5.73 -0.11 -10.98
C PHE A 181 -5.06 -0.06 -12.36
N TRP A 182 -3.94 -0.76 -12.57
CA TRP A 182 -3.32 -0.90 -13.89
C TRP A 182 -4.27 -1.57 -14.91
N ILE A 183 -4.95 -2.64 -14.49
CA ILE A 183 -5.86 -3.40 -15.36
C ILE A 183 -6.96 -2.51 -15.95
N VAL A 184 -7.42 -1.51 -15.21
CA VAL A 184 -8.44 -0.57 -15.69
C VAL A 184 -7.86 0.73 -16.26
N GLY A 185 -6.52 0.83 -16.38
CA GLY A 185 -5.81 1.92 -17.05
C GLY A 185 -5.45 3.11 -16.16
N TYR A 186 -5.53 3.00 -14.84
CA TYR A 186 -5.03 4.01 -13.93
C TYR A 186 -3.52 3.85 -13.69
N GLN A 187 -2.87 4.98 -13.44
CA GLN A 187 -1.46 5.02 -13.10
C GLN A 187 -1.26 4.71 -11.63
N ALA A 188 -0.46 3.68 -11.37
CA ALA A 188 -0.19 3.20 -10.04
C ALA A 188 1.27 2.75 -9.90
N LEU A 189 1.78 2.72 -8.70
CA LEU A 189 3.05 2.10 -8.38
C LEU A 189 2.96 1.32 -7.07
N LEU A 190 3.84 0.34 -6.93
CA LEU A 190 4.10 -0.37 -5.69
C LEU A 190 5.42 0.14 -5.13
N ALA A 191 5.39 0.59 -3.87
CA ALA A 191 6.56 0.88 -3.07
C ALA A 191 6.73 -0.29 -2.08
N ILE A 192 7.82 -1.03 -2.24
CA ILE A 192 8.12 -2.24 -1.48
C ILE A 192 9.60 -2.24 -1.08
N GLU A 193 9.94 -2.87 0.02
CA GLU A 193 11.31 -3.24 0.34
C GLU A 193 11.89 -4.15 -0.75
N ASP A 194 13.14 -4.53 -0.68
CA ASP A 194 13.85 -5.26 -1.73
C ASP A 194 13.03 -6.40 -2.37
N LYS A 195 12.66 -6.24 -3.65
CA LYS A 195 11.91 -7.24 -4.41
C LYS A 195 12.75 -8.45 -4.81
N HIS A 196 14.08 -8.33 -4.75
CA HIS A 196 15.01 -9.36 -5.20
C HIS A 196 15.46 -10.29 -4.07
N VAL A 197 15.50 -9.77 -2.84
CA VAL A 197 15.82 -10.55 -1.64
C VAL A 197 14.57 -10.65 -0.80
N PRO A 198 13.87 -11.79 -0.84
CA PRO A 198 12.61 -11.91 -0.11
C PRO A 198 12.84 -11.85 1.40
N TYR A 199 11.96 -11.15 2.08
CA TYR A 199 11.89 -11.14 3.55
C TYR A 199 11.86 -12.58 4.08
N PRO A 200 12.76 -12.97 4.98
CA PRO A 200 12.92 -14.37 5.40
C PRO A 200 11.66 -14.99 6.04
N TYR A 201 10.79 -14.16 6.59
CA TYR A 201 9.59 -14.60 7.30
C TYR A 201 8.29 -14.31 6.52
N TYR A 202 8.43 -13.99 5.23
CA TYR A 202 7.31 -13.75 4.33
C TYR A 202 6.32 -14.91 4.36
N HIS A 203 5.04 -14.60 4.62
CA HIS A 203 3.96 -15.57 4.74
C HIS A 203 4.19 -16.68 5.80
N THR A 204 4.82 -16.34 6.90
CA THR A 204 5.04 -17.28 8.01
C THR A 204 4.49 -16.77 9.33
N SER A 205 4.35 -17.67 10.30
CA SER A 205 3.96 -17.32 11.67
C SER A 205 5.00 -16.49 12.42
N GLN A 206 6.19 -16.31 11.83
CA GLN A 206 7.28 -15.50 12.38
C GLN A 206 7.33 -14.07 11.80
N ASP A 207 6.40 -13.72 10.90
CA ASP A 207 6.21 -12.32 10.51
C ASP A 207 5.46 -11.57 11.61
N ASP A 208 6.08 -11.46 12.77
CA ASP A 208 5.52 -10.88 13.98
C ASP A 208 6.26 -9.61 14.42
N TYR A 209 5.68 -8.91 15.39
CA TYR A 209 6.25 -7.67 15.90
C TYR A 209 7.65 -7.86 16.49
N GLU A 210 7.91 -8.97 17.16
CA GLU A 210 9.18 -9.29 17.79
C GLU A 210 10.30 -9.40 16.76
N THR A 211 9.98 -9.94 15.60
CA THR A 211 10.92 -10.12 14.47
C THR A 211 11.29 -8.79 13.83
N ILE A 212 10.33 -7.88 13.64
CA ILE A 212 10.59 -6.56 13.02
C ILE A 212 10.97 -5.48 14.03
N GLN A 213 10.99 -5.82 15.31
CA GLN A 213 11.28 -4.87 16.40
C GLN A 213 12.67 -4.23 16.23
N GLY A 214 12.69 -2.91 16.08
CA GLY A 214 13.92 -2.13 15.88
C GLY A 214 14.24 -1.83 14.41
N CYS A 215 13.52 -2.41 13.45
CA CYS A 215 13.75 -2.19 12.01
C CYS A 215 12.93 -1.02 11.42
N PHE A 216 12.32 -0.17 12.26
CA PHE A 216 11.41 0.91 11.80
C PHE A 216 12.11 2.09 11.11
N GLY A 217 13.40 1.98 10.81
CA GLY A 217 14.17 2.97 10.07
C GLY A 217 13.59 3.19 8.68
N LEU A 218 13.48 2.12 7.89
CA LEU A 218 12.92 2.10 6.54
C LEU A 218 11.48 2.61 6.53
N THR A 219 10.58 2.04 7.33
CA THR A 219 9.17 2.47 7.39
C THR A 219 9.02 3.97 7.64
N ARG A 220 9.84 4.54 8.53
CA ARG A 220 9.81 5.97 8.81
C ARG A 220 10.26 6.81 7.61
N GLN A 221 11.27 6.35 6.87
CA GLN A 221 11.77 7.03 5.68
C GLN A 221 10.74 6.95 4.55
N VAL A 222 10.16 5.76 4.32
CA VAL A 222 9.07 5.55 3.37
C VAL A 222 7.88 6.45 3.69
N THR A 223 7.44 6.47 4.95
CA THR A 223 6.33 7.34 5.37
C THR A 223 6.59 8.81 5.06
N ARG A 224 7.81 9.32 5.31
CA ARG A 224 8.18 10.70 4.96
C ARG A 224 8.10 10.96 3.47
N SER A 225 8.59 10.03 2.66
CA SER A 225 8.59 10.14 1.20
C SER A 225 7.17 10.09 0.65
N VAL A 226 6.32 9.21 1.17
CA VAL A 226 4.90 9.11 0.79
C VAL A 226 4.14 10.38 1.16
N VAL A 227 4.36 10.93 2.37
CA VAL A 227 3.79 12.23 2.78
C VAL A 227 4.20 13.36 1.85
N ALA A 228 5.46 13.37 1.42
CA ALA A 228 5.98 14.43 0.54
C ALA A 228 5.50 14.30 -0.92
N ALA A 229 5.14 13.09 -1.35
CA ALA A 229 4.64 12.79 -2.69
C ALA A 229 3.12 12.97 -2.83
N ALA A 230 2.38 12.90 -1.72
CA ALA A 230 0.92 13.02 -1.66
C ALA A 230 0.46 14.48 -1.65
#